data_9eedc039674446657aed1df850915865
#
_entry.id   9eedc039674446657aed1df850915865
#
_cell.length_a   1.000
_cell.length_b   1.000
_cell.length_c   1.000
_cell.angle_alpha   90.00
_cell.angle_beta   90.00
_cell.angle_gamma   90.00
#
_symmetry.space_group_name_H-M   'P 1'
#
loop_
_entity.id
_entity.type
_entity.pdbx_description
1 polymer ?
#
loop_
_entity_poly.entity_id
_entity_poly.type
_entity_poly.pdbx_seq_one_letter_code
_entity_poly.pdbx_strand_id
1 'polypeptide(L)'
;TIADDFMFCKVMQDPQLCKKLLSIVLSDTIGTITKLQYQTTFEKGNSKGIRLDVWTGDDKGKLYDIEMQTTDQKNLAKRLRYYQSAIDVSTLSKGSDYNDLPDTFIIFFCPFDYVNAGLPMYTFKTMCTEKERLQLPDGTTKVILNSKAAGKEKNPELKAFLEYMNGKKSEDKFIKE
;
A
#
# COMPACT_ATOMS: atom_id res chain seq x y z
N THR A 1 12.33 -3.39 15.12
CA THR A 1 10.94 -2.86 15.12
C THR A 1 10.24 -3.30 13.85
N ILE A 2 8.92 -3.25 13.81
CA ILE A 2 8.13 -3.55 12.59
C ILE A 2 8.44 -2.56 11.43
N ALA A 3 9.07 -1.44 11.74
CA ALA A 3 9.60 -0.51 10.74
C ALA A 3 10.86 -1.04 10.02
N ASP A 4 11.32 -2.25 10.35
CA ASP A 4 12.33 -2.98 9.62
C ASP A 4 11.64 -3.78 8.51
N ASP A 5 12.06 -3.61 7.25
CA ASP A 5 11.51 -4.30 6.07
C ASP A 5 11.33 -5.80 6.29
N PHE A 6 12.35 -6.44 6.85
CA PHE A 6 12.35 -7.88 7.06
C PHE A 6 11.29 -8.30 8.08
N MET A 7 11.18 -7.59 9.19
CA MET A 7 10.18 -7.88 10.23
C MET A 7 8.78 -7.61 9.73
N PHE A 8 8.58 -6.52 8.98
CA PHE A 8 7.30 -6.20 8.36
C PHE A 8 6.85 -7.30 7.39
N CYS A 9 7.72 -7.69 6.45
CA CYS A 9 7.43 -8.76 5.52
C CYS A 9 7.12 -10.08 6.25
N LYS A 10 7.83 -10.38 7.35
CA LYS A 10 7.62 -11.60 8.12
C LYS A 10 6.26 -11.63 8.82
N VAL A 11 5.84 -10.51 9.41
CA VAL A 11 4.52 -10.39 10.05
C VAL A 11 3.41 -10.47 9.01
N MET A 12 3.58 -9.81 7.86
CA MET A 12 2.60 -9.82 6.78
C MET A 12 2.49 -11.17 6.05
N GLN A 13 3.29 -12.18 6.43
CA GLN A 13 3.15 -13.57 5.93
C GLN A 13 1.85 -14.25 6.39
N ASP A 14 1.22 -13.74 7.41
CA ASP A 14 -0.10 -14.20 7.81
C ASP A 14 -1.19 -13.53 6.96
N PRO A 15 -1.98 -14.31 6.18
CA PRO A 15 -3.03 -13.73 5.34
C PRO A 15 -4.12 -13.01 6.12
N GLN A 16 -4.38 -13.41 7.38
CA GLN A 16 -5.39 -12.78 8.22
C GLN A 16 -4.91 -11.42 8.73
N LEU A 17 -3.64 -11.34 9.14
CA LEU A 17 -3.02 -10.07 9.54
C LEU A 17 -2.91 -9.11 8.35
N CYS A 18 -2.51 -9.61 7.18
CA CYS A 18 -2.47 -8.82 5.95
C CYS A 18 -3.86 -8.27 5.59
N LYS A 19 -4.89 -9.13 5.56
CA LYS A 19 -6.27 -8.74 5.32
C LYS A 19 -6.75 -7.68 6.32
N LYS A 20 -6.45 -7.87 7.60
CA LYS A 20 -6.85 -6.94 8.65
C LYS A 20 -6.20 -5.58 8.47
N LEU A 21 -4.89 -5.54 8.20
CA LEU A 21 -4.18 -4.29 7.93
C LEU A 21 -4.78 -3.55 6.74
N LEU A 22 -5.01 -4.25 5.62
CA LEU A 22 -5.65 -3.67 4.44
C LEU A 22 -7.03 -3.10 4.75
N SER A 23 -7.86 -3.82 5.52
CA SER A 23 -9.20 -3.35 5.91
C SER A 23 -9.15 -2.09 6.76
N ILE A 24 -8.18 -1.99 7.69
CA ILE A 24 -7.96 -0.82 8.54
C ILE A 24 -7.52 0.40 7.70
N VAL A 25 -6.57 0.19 6.79
CA VAL A 25 -6.00 1.26 5.96
C VAL A 25 -6.99 1.77 4.92
N LEU A 26 -7.68 0.87 4.23
CA LEU A 26 -8.57 1.23 3.12
C LEU A 26 -10.00 1.54 3.57
N SER A 27 -10.34 1.25 4.83
CA SER A 27 -11.71 1.36 5.36
C SER A 27 -12.73 0.66 4.46
N ASP A 28 -12.34 -0.48 3.87
CA ASP A 28 -13.13 -1.26 2.92
C ASP A 28 -13.15 -2.74 3.33
N THR A 29 -14.14 -3.45 2.83
CA THR A 29 -14.24 -4.91 3.02
C THR A 29 -13.32 -5.61 2.03
N ILE A 30 -12.17 -6.03 2.51
CA ILE A 30 -11.20 -6.82 1.74
C ILE A 30 -11.70 -8.25 1.58
N GLY A 31 -11.58 -8.80 0.39
CA GLY A 31 -11.89 -10.19 0.10
C GLY A 31 -10.97 -11.17 0.84
N THR A 32 -11.10 -12.45 0.56
CA THR A 32 -10.17 -13.45 1.06
C THR A 32 -8.84 -13.32 0.33
N ILE A 33 -7.74 -13.24 1.06
CA ILE A 33 -6.39 -13.18 0.44
C ILE A 33 -6.13 -14.51 -0.27
N THR A 34 -5.92 -14.44 -1.58
CA THR A 34 -5.75 -15.63 -2.45
C THR A 34 -4.32 -15.84 -2.89
N LYS A 35 -3.54 -14.74 -2.98
CA LYS A 35 -2.12 -14.77 -3.31
C LYS A 35 -1.39 -13.90 -2.32
N LEU A 36 -0.28 -14.37 -1.82
CA LEU A 36 0.56 -13.61 -0.92
C LEU A 36 2.02 -13.93 -1.25
N GLN A 37 2.73 -12.93 -1.76
CA GLN A 37 4.11 -13.05 -2.21
C GLN A 37 4.95 -11.96 -1.53
N TYR A 38 6.22 -12.26 -1.29
CA TYR A 38 7.16 -11.36 -0.61
C TYR A 38 8.36 -11.12 -1.48
N GLN A 39 8.89 -9.92 -1.40
CA GLN A 39 10.08 -9.52 -2.15
C GLN A 39 9.99 -9.93 -3.62
N THR A 40 8.79 -9.79 -4.19
CA THR A 40 8.49 -10.17 -5.57
C THR A 40 9.15 -9.20 -6.53
N THR A 41 9.95 -9.73 -7.45
CA THR A 41 10.62 -8.91 -8.46
C THR A 41 9.82 -8.92 -9.76
N PHE A 42 9.57 -7.74 -10.30
CA PHE A 42 9.05 -7.55 -11.65
C PHE A 42 10.14 -6.92 -12.52
N GLU A 43 10.59 -7.66 -13.52
CA GLU A 43 11.57 -7.20 -14.51
C GLU A 43 11.08 -7.53 -15.91
N LYS A 44 11.24 -6.59 -16.84
CA LYS A 44 10.90 -6.81 -18.25
C LYS A 44 11.96 -6.19 -19.15
N GLY A 45 12.69 -7.03 -19.86
CA GLY A 45 13.75 -6.60 -20.76
C GLY A 45 14.81 -5.75 -20.07
N ASN A 46 15.15 -4.60 -20.67
CA ASN A 46 16.15 -3.65 -20.15
C ASN A 46 15.54 -2.58 -19.24
N SER A 47 14.30 -2.74 -18.76
CA SER A 47 13.67 -1.79 -17.84
C SER A 47 14.26 -1.92 -16.44
N LYS A 48 14.15 -0.84 -15.65
CA LYS A 48 14.49 -0.89 -14.24
C LYS A 48 13.53 -1.84 -13.53
N GLY A 49 14.04 -2.93 -12.96
CA GLY A 49 13.26 -3.84 -12.13
C GLY A 49 12.71 -3.15 -10.88
N ILE A 50 11.59 -3.64 -10.40
CA ILE A 50 11.04 -3.29 -9.08
C ILE A 50 11.00 -4.54 -8.21
N ARG A 51 11.14 -4.35 -6.90
CA ARG A 51 10.92 -5.39 -5.90
C ARG A 51 9.83 -4.90 -4.96
N LEU A 52 8.75 -5.65 -4.88
CA LEU A 52 7.63 -5.37 -3.98
C LEU A 52 7.84 -6.10 -2.66
N ASP A 53 7.64 -5.41 -1.54
CA ASP A 53 7.83 -5.98 -0.21
C ASP A 53 6.75 -7.04 0.09
N VAL A 54 5.48 -6.68 -0.04
CA VAL A 54 4.35 -7.58 0.09
C VAL A 54 3.40 -7.37 -1.07
N TRP A 55 3.26 -8.38 -1.92
CA TRP A 55 2.37 -8.40 -3.07
C TRP A 55 1.25 -9.41 -2.85
N THR A 56 0.00 -8.97 -2.93
CA THR A 56 -1.15 -9.82 -2.65
C THR A 56 -2.36 -9.51 -3.52
N GLY A 57 -3.26 -10.47 -3.63
CA GLY A 57 -4.55 -10.31 -4.28
C GLY A 57 -5.66 -10.95 -3.45
N ASP A 58 -6.89 -10.50 -3.65
CA ASP A 58 -8.05 -11.07 -3.01
C ASP A 58 -8.96 -11.85 -4.00
N ASP A 59 -9.96 -12.53 -3.46
CA ASP A 59 -10.95 -13.30 -4.23
C ASP A 59 -11.94 -12.43 -5.04
N LYS A 60 -11.85 -11.10 -4.88
CA LYS A 60 -12.59 -10.11 -5.70
C LYS A 60 -11.77 -9.62 -6.89
N GLY A 61 -10.55 -10.13 -7.08
CA GLY A 61 -9.64 -9.74 -8.14
C GLY A 61 -8.86 -8.45 -7.91
N LYS A 62 -8.97 -7.82 -6.74
CA LYS A 62 -8.18 -6.64 -6.39
C LYS A 62 -6.75 -7.01 -6.06
N LEU A 63 -5.79 -6.14 -6.40
CA LEU A 63 -4.37 -6.33 -6.14
C LEU A 63 -3.83 -5.26 -5.18
N TYR A 64 -2.95 -5.68 -4.29
CA TYR A 64 -2.40 -4.83 -3.24
C TYR A 64 -0.88 -4.96 -3.20
N ASP A 65 -0.19 -3.82 -3.22
CA ASP A 65 1.24 -3.68 -2.97
C ASP A 65 1.43 -2.92 -1.67
N ILE A 66 2.09 -3.53 -0.69
CA ILE A 66 2.28 -2.96 0.64
C ILE A 66 3.78 -2.84 0.90
N GLU A 67 4.24 -1.61 1.08
CA GLU A 67 5.64 -1.23 1.13
C GLU A 67 6.01 -0.56 2.47
N MET A 68 7.17 -0.92 3.01
CA MET A 68 7.77 -0.22 4.14
C MET A 68 8.92 0.67 3.66
N GLN A 69 8.74 1.99 3.67
CA GLN A 69 9.75 2.94 3.24
C GLN A 69 10.37 3.65 4.43
N THR A 70 11.54 3.21 4.87
CA THR A 70 12.19 3.72 6.08
C THR A 70 12.93 5.04 5.91
N THR A 71 13.34 5.37 4.68
CA THR A 71 14.15 6.57 4.36
C THR A 71 13.49 7.39 3.26
N ASP A 72 13.41 8.71 3.46
CA ASP A 72 12.87 9.63 2.47
C ASP A 72 13.90 9.93 1.36
N GLN A 73 13.77 9.27 0.22
CA GLN A 73 14.59 9.47 -0.97
C GLN A 73 14.06 10.58 -1.88
N LYS A 74 13.03 11.33 -1.47
CA LYS A 74 12.40 12.44 -2.24
C LYS A 74 11.86 12.04 -3.62
N ASN A 75 11.63 10.75 -3.88
CA ASN A 75 11.21 10.23 -5.19
C ASN A 75 9.92 9.40 -5.15
N LEU A 76 9.25 9.33 -4.00
CA LEU A 76 8.14 8.41 -3.75
C LEU A 76 7.00 8.58 -4.77
N ALA A 77 6.61 9.79 -5.14
CA ALA A 77 5.55 10.02 -6.11
C ALA A 77 5.86 9.41 -7.50
N LYS A 78 7.11 9.57 -7.98
CA LYS A 78 7.53 8.97 -9.25
C LYS A 78 7.69 7.45 -9.14
N ARG A 79 8.13 6.97 -7.96
CA ARG A 79 8.23 5.54 -7.67
C ARG A 79 6.84 4.89 -7.68
N LEU A 80 5.85 5.47 -7.03
CA LEU A 80 4.44 5.02 -7.07
C LEU A 80 3.92 4.90 -8.50
N ARG A 81 4.19 5.91 -9.35
CA ARG A 81 3.81 5.85 -10.77
C ARG A 81 4.50 4.71 -11.51
N TYR A 82 5.80 4.52 -11.27
CA TYR A 82 6.58 3.47 -11.92
C TYR A 82 6.15 2.08 -11.48
N TYR A 83 5.86 1.90 -10.19
CA TYR A 83 5.34 0.64 -9.64
C TYR A 83 4.00 0.29 -10.27
N GLN A 84 3.07 1.25 -10.35
CA GLN A 84 1.79 1.04 -11.03
C GLN A 84 1.99 0.54 -12.46
N SER A 85 2.85 1.20 -13.24
CA SER A 85 3.11 0.80 -14.63
C SER A 85 3.70 -0.60 -14.74
N ALA A 86 4.61 -0.98 -13.83
CA ALA A 86 5.21 -2.30 -13.83
C ALA A 86 4.19 -3.40 -13.47
N ILE A 87 3.33 -3.13 -12.50
CA ILE A 87 2.22 -4.01 -12.12
C ILE A 87 1.27 -4.20 -13.29
N ASP A 88 0.80 -3.13 -13.93
CA ASP A 88 -0.13 -3.19 -15.06
C ASP A 88 0.44 -4.02 -16.23
N VAL A 89 1.69 -3.75 -16.59
CA VAL A 89 2.38 -4.49 -17.67
C VAL A 89 2.59 -5.96 -17.33
N SER A 90 2.73 -6.30 -16.05
CA SER A 90 2.93 -7.68 -15.61
C SER A 90 1.64 -8.47 -15.44
N THR A 91 0.51 -7.78 -15.25
CA THR A 91 -0.79 -8.42 -15.03
C THR A 91 -1.62 -8.57 -16.28
N LEU A 92 -1.54 -7.62 -17.24
CA LEU A 92 -2.30 -7.67 -18.47
C LEU A 92 -1.56 -8.47 -19.55
N SER A 93 -2.17 -9.56 -20.01
CA SER A 93 -1.62 -10.40 -21.07
C SER A 93 -1.76 -9.76 -22.44
N LYS A 94 -0.88 -10.15 -23.38
CA LYS A 94 -1.00 -9.71 -24.79
C LYS A 94 -2.33 -10.15 -25.39
N GLY A 95 -3.10 -9.19 -25.90
CA GLY A 95 -4.40 -9.44 -26.54
C GLY A 95 -5.60 -9.41 -25.60
N SER A 96 -5.39 -9.20 -24.29
CA SER A 96 -6.48 -8.96 -23.35
C SER A 96 -7.08 -7.56 -23.53
N ASP A 97 -8.32 -7.38 -23.10
CA ASP A 97 -8.96 -6.06 -23.04
C ASP A 97 -8.36 -5.23 -21.89
N TYR A 98 -8.29 -3.92 -22.04
CA TYR A 98 -7.84 -3.03 -20.96
C TYR A 98 -8.77 -3.05 -19.74
N ASN A 99 -10.05 -3.39 -19.93
CA ASN A 99 -11.00 -3.58 -18.82
C ASN A 99 -10.69 -4.81 -17.95
N ASP A 100 -9.78 -5.70 -18.39
CA ASP A 100 -9.30 -6.83 -17.60
C ASP A 100 -8.22 -6.42 -16.59
N LEU A 101 -7.76 -5.14 -16.60
CA LEU A 101 -6.86 -4.63 -15.57
C LEU A 101 -7.56 -4.62 -14.21
N PRO A 102 -6.96 -5.25 -13.18
CA PRO A 102 -7.53 -5.26 -11.85
C PRO A 102 -7.43 -3.90 -11.15
N ASP A 103 -8.34 -3.63 -10.24
CA ASP A 103 -8.17 -2.53 -9.28
C ASP A 103 -6.90 -2.76 -8.46
N THR A 104 -6.04 -1.74 -8.39
CA THR A 104 -4.72 -1.83 -7.76
C THR A 104 -4.57 -0.79 -6.66
N PHE A 105 -4.07 -1.24 -5.51
CA PHE A 105 -3.80 -0.42 -4.35
C PHE A 105 -2.32 -0.49 -4.01
N ILE A 106 -1.61 0.66 -4.06
CA ILE A 106 -0.21 0.75 -3.66
C ILE A 106 -0.12 1.55 -2.38
N ILE A 107 0.37 0.92 -1.30
CA ILE A 107 0.32 1.44 0.06
C ILE A 107 1.75 1.53 0.60
N PHE A 108 2.20 2.73 0.93
CA PHE A 108 3.50 2.97 1.55
C PHE A 108 3.36 3.38 3.01
N PHE A 109 4.01 2.66 3.89
CA PHE A 109 4.18 3.03 5.29
C PHE A 109 5.50 3.77 5.47
N CYS A 110 5.43 5.04 5.92
CA CYS A 110 6.58 5.94 6.03
C CYS A 110 6.74 6.48 7.46
N PRO A 111 7.94 6.43 8.09
CA PRO A 111 8.24 7.12 9.32
C PRO A 111 8.61 8.59 9.10
N PHE A 112 8.06 9.20 8.05
CA PHE A 112 8.25 10.60 7.67
C PHE A 112 7.03 11.12 6.90
N ASP A 113 6.87 12.45 6.87
CA ASP A 113 5.81 13.10 6.10
C ASP A 113 6.30 13.47 4.70
N TYR A 114 6.12 12.58 3.73
CA TYR A 114 6.53 12.82 2.35
C TYR A 114 5.78 14.00 1.70
N VAL A 115 4.50 14.17 2.03
CA VAL A 115 3.63 15.19 1.43
C VAL A 115 3.79 16.56 2.12
N ASN A 116 4.26 16.56 3.37
CA ASN A 116 4.45 17.75 4.23
C ASN A 116 3.15 18.52 4.53
N ALA A 117 2.00 17.83 4.58
CA ALA A 117 0.72 18.43 4.97
C ALA A 117 0.24 18.01 6.37
N GLY A 118 1.05 17.23 7.11
CA GLY A 118 0.83 16.90 8.50
C GLY A 118 -0.32 15.93 8.77
N LEU A 119 -0.79 15.18 7.75
CA LEU A 119 -1.82 14.16 7.92
C LEU A 119 -1.20 12.79 8.20
N PRO A 120 -1.90 11.91 8.92
CA PRO A 120 -1.44 10.54 9.17
C PRO A 120 -1.56 9.64 7.94
N MET A 121 -2.48 9.97 7.03
CA MET A 121 -2.72 9.23 5.80
C MET A 121 -3.08 10.16 4.65
N TYR A 122 -2.58 9.85 3.47
CA TYR A 122 -2.88 10.53 2.21
C TYR A 122 -3.35 9.50 1.20
N THR A 123 -4.54 9.66 0.66
CA THR A 123 -5.08 8.81 -0.41
C THR A 123 -5.15 9.62 -1.71
N PHE A 124 -4.52 9.11 -2.75
CA PHE A 124 -4.48 9.72 -4.06
C PHE A 124 -5.23 8.86 -5.07
N LYS A 125 -6.09 9.52 -5.83
CA LYS A 125 -6.84 8.97 -6.96
C LYS A 125 -6.78 9.96 -8.11
N THR A 126 -7.04 9.51 -9.33
CA THR A 126 -7.08 10.38 -10.52
C THR A 126 -8.37 11.20 -10.51
N MET A 127 -8.25 12.52 -10.44
CA MET A 127 -9.37 13.46 -10.35
C MET A 127 -9.42 14.39 -11.55
N CYS A 128 -10.63 14.75 -11.98
CA CYS A 128 -10.85 15.77 -12.99
C CYS A 128 -10.56 17.17 -12.41
N THR A 129 -9.76 17.96 -13.11
CA THR A 129 -9.42 19.33 -12.66
C THR A 129 -10.56 20.32 -12.91
N GLU A 130 -11.38 20.09 -13.94
CA GLU A 130 -12.48 20.97 -14.35
C GLU A 130 -13.76 20.76 -13.54
N LYS A 131 -13.86 19.62 -12.87
CA LYS A 131 -15.03 19.28 -12.06
C LYS A 131 -14.62 18.64 -10.74
N GLU A 132 -14.84 19.38 -9.67
CA GLU A 132 -14.57 18.88 -8.31
C GLU A 132 -15.29 17.55 -8.03
N ARG A 133 -14.63 16.68 -7.30
CA ARG A 133 -15.12 15.36 -6.87
C ARG A 133 -15.44 14.38 -8.02
N LEU A 134 -15.12 14.71 -9.27
CA LEU A 134 -15.21 13.76 -10.37
C LEU A 134 -13.91 12.95 -10.46
N GLN A 135 -14.00 11.69 -10.11
CA GLN A 135 -12.89 10.73 -10.21
C GLN A 135 -12.90 10.04 -11.56
N LEU A 136 -11.72 9.88 -12.20
CA LEU A 136 -11.55 8.95 -13.30
C LEU A 136 -11.57 7.52 -12.73
N PRO A 137 -12.48 6.65 -13.19
CA PRO A 137 -12.57 5.28 -12.66
C PRO A 137 -11.51 4.35 -13.28
N ASP A 138 -10.23 4.68 -13.09
CA ASP A 138 -9.08 3.95 -13.64
C ASP A 138 -8.64 2.75 -12.77
N GLY A 139 -9.33 2.48 -11.66
CA GLY A 139 -9.03 1.38 -10.75
C GLY A 139 -7.77 1.58 -9.91
N THR A 140 -7.06 2.73 -10.01
CA THR A 140 -5.81 2.93 -9.25
C THR A 140 -6.02 3.74 -7.97
N THR A 141 -5.44 3.24 -6.87
CA THR A 141 -5.43 3.96 -5.59
C THR A 141 -4.02 3.91 -4.99
N LYS A 142 -3.51 5.06 -4.56
CA LYS A 142 -2.21 5.19 -3.91
C LYS A 142 -2.40 5.74 -2.51
N VAL A 143 -1.81 5.08 -1.51
CA VAL A 143 -1.90 5.48 -0.11
C VAL A 143 -0.51 5.69 0.45
N ILE A 144 -0.30 6.83 1.09
CA ILE A 144 0.94 7.13 1.83
C ILE A 144 0.55 7.33 3.29
N LEU A 145 1.09 6.50 4.16
CA LEU A 145 0.91 6.61 5.62
C LEU A 145 2.13 7.29 6.23
N ASN A 146 1.86 8.22 7.14
CA ASN A 146 2.86 9.02 7.84
C ASN A 146 2.78 8.72 9.35
N SER A 147 3.67 7.87 9.84
CA SER A 147 3.64 7.50 11.26
C SER A 147 4.00 8.65 12.22
N LYS A 148 4.72 9.70 11.74
CA LYS A 148 4.96 10.90 12.58
C LYS A 148 3.68 11.62 13.00
N ALA A 149 2.64 11.53 12.17
CA ALA A 149 1.35 12.14 12.46
C ALA A 149 0.35 11.18 13.13
N ALA A 150 0.79 10.01 13.63
CA ALA A 150 -0.06 9.00 14.25
C ALA A 150 -1.02 9.55 15.31
N GLY A 151 -0.59 10.56 16.09
CA GLY A 151 -1.43 11.19 17.11
C GLY A 151 -2.68 11.88 16.57
N LYS A 152 -2.74 12.19 15.27
CA LYS A 152 -3.89 12.81 14.60
C LYS A 152 -4.84 11.77 13.97
N GLU A 153 -4.45 10.48 13.94
CA GLU A 153 -5.28 9.42 13.38
C GLU A 153 -6.51 9.18 14.27
N LYS A 154 -7.66 9.07 13.63
CA LYS A 154 -8.96 8.89 14.32
C LYS A 154 -9.33 7.42 14.48
N ASN A 155 -8.92 6.56 13.52
CA ASN A 155 -9.11 5.13 13.65
C ASN A 155 -8.13 4.59 14.71
N PRO A 156 -8.62 4.02 15.83
CA PRO A 156 -7.76 3.61 16.93
C PRO A 156 -6.80 2.49 16.55
N GLU A 157 -7.21 1.54 15.70
CA GLU A 157 -6.35 0.44 15.26
C GLU A 157 -5.23 0.95 14.33
N LEU A 158 -5.54 1.83 13.37
CA LEU A 158 -4.53 2.45 12.51
C LEU A 158 -3.57 3.32 13.32
N LYS A 159 -4.10 4.10 14.26
CA LYS A 159 -3.28 4.90 15.18
C LYS A 159 -2.31 4.03 15.96
N ALA A 160 -2.79 2.94 16.56
CA ALA A 160 -1.96 2.00 17.31
C ALA A 160 -0.85 1.40 16.44
N PHE A 161 -1.17 1.03 15.19
CA PHE A 161 -0.19 0.51 14.24
C PHE A 161 0.88 1.56 13.89
N LEU A 162 0.49 2.78 13.56
CA LEU A 162 1.42 3.87 13.24
C LEU A 162 2.31 4.25 14.45
N GLU A 163 1.75 4.22 15.66
CA GLU A 163 2.52 4.44 16.89
C GLU A 163 3.52 3.30 17.16
N TYR A 164 3.12 2.06 16.90
CA TYR A 164 4.00 0.90 16.99
C TYR A 164 5.17 0.97 16.00
N MET A 165 4.94 1.47 14.77
CA MET A 165 6.02 1.77 13.82
C MET A 165 7.06 2.75 14.39
N ASN A 166 6.63 3.70 15.22
CA ASN A 166 7.52 4.65 15.90
C ASN A 166 8.19 4.08 17.17
N GLY A 167 8.06 2.77 17.42
CA GLY A 167 8.66 2.08 18.56
C GLY A 167 7.89 2.20 19.88
N LYS A 168 6.66 2.72 19.86
CA LYS A 168 5.80 2.70 21.04
C LYS A 168 5.26 1.29 21.28
N LYS A 169 5.26 0.85 22.55
CA LYS A 169 4.55 -0.37 22.94
C LYS A 169 3.06 -0.17 22.73
N SER A 170 2.39 -1.17 22.18
CA SER A 170 0.94 -1.17 22.02
C SER A 170 0.30 -2.30 22.82
N GLU A 171 -0.84 -2.00 23.46
CA GLU A 171 -1.72 -2.99 24.07
C GLU A 171 -2.84 -3.43 23.13
N ASP A 172 -2.87 -2.87 21.92
CA ASP A 172 -3.86 -3.21 20.91
C ASP A 172 -3.74 -4.69 20.52
N LYS A 173 -4.91 -5.36 20.43
CA LYS A 173 -4.99 -6.79 20.17
C LYS A 173 -4.38 -7.16 18.81
N PHE A 174 -4.60 -6.31 17.81
CA PHE A 174 -4.04 -6.51 16.47
C PHE A 174 -2.50 -6.46 16.44
N ILE A 175 -1.90 -5.64 17.31
CA ILE A 175 -0.43 -5.50 17.39
C ILE A 175 0.20 -6.66 18.18
N LYS A 176 -0.57 -7.31 19.03
CA LYS A 176 -0.10 -8.43 19.86
C LYS A 176 -0.19 -9.81 19.17
N GLU A 177 -1.01 -9.92 18.13
CA GLU A 177 -1.12 -11.11 17.26
C GLU A 177 0.05 -11.19 16.29
#